data_447c8d11c4891de121f0b18138f2d8fe
#
_entry.id   447c8d11c4891de121f0b18138f2d8fe
#
_cell.length_a   1.000
_cell.length_b   1.000
_cell.length_c   1.000
_cell.angle_alpha   90.00
_cell.angle_beta   90.00
_cell.angle_gamma   90.00
#
_symmetry.space_group_name_H-M   'P 1'
#
loop_
_entity.id
_entity.type
_entity.pdbx_description
1 polymer ?
#
loop_
_entity_poly.entity_id
_entity_poly.type
_entity_poly.pdbx_seq_one_letter_code
_entity_poly.pdbx_strand_id
1 'polypeptide(L)'
;MSIRIKIWLSVILGLMLASSARAEATLVLNTPFFAPITSPGRDGVLDLFYAELFKRVGFKVDIQPMSAERSLLNVNNGIDDGDVSRVLGIDKTYPNLVRVPEPVMFYQMVVFTRKPSFTVTGADSLKPFDVGILTGWKILERNIVDTRSLLKLETGTQLFTMLDKGRIDVAVIEKLEGLHFIKSLGLKDIKIMEPAFVEGDWFLYLNKKHEALVPRLAEEIRKMKQDGTHKRIFDSVLKRYQPAAGA
;
A
#
# COMPACT_ATOMS: atom_id res chain seq x y z
N MET A 1 -16.78 62.64 -21.49
CA MET A 1 -15.63 61.84 -21.01
C MET A 1 -16.03 60.72 -20.02
N SER A 2 -17.23 60.13 -20.10
CA SER A 2 -17.68 59.19 -19.05
C SER A 2 -18.06 57.76 -19.54
N ILE A 3 -18.36 57.58 -20.81
CA ILE A 3 -18.86 56.27 -21.30
C ILE A 3 -17.69 55.34 -21.65
N ARG A 4 -16.62 55.83 -22.21
CA ARG A 4 -15.42 55.01 -22.59
C ARG A 4 -14.67 54.42 -21.37
N ILE A 5 -14.61 55.15 -20.25
CA ILE A 5 -13.93 54.69 -19.03
C ILE A 5 -14.73 53.57 -18.34
N LYS A 6 -16.07 53.59 -18.39
CA LYS A 6 -16.93 52.54 -17.80
C LYS A 6 -16.80 51.21 -18.56
N ILE A 7 -16.63 51.25 -19.87
CA ILE A 7 -16.44 50.02 -20.69
C ILE A 7 -15.11 49.36 -20.40
N TRP A 8 -14.04 50.14 -20.21
CA TRP A 8 -12.71 49.57 -19.86
C TRP A 8 -12.66 48.97 -18.45
N LEU A 9 -13.35 49.56 -17.47
CA LEU A 9 -13.44 48.97 -16.13
C LEU A 9 -14.25 47.65 -16.10
N SER A 10 -15.28 47.52 -16.92
CA SER A 10 -16.11 46.30 -17.01
C SER A 10 -15.32 45.14 -17.69
N VAL A 11 -14.46 45.44 -18.64
CA VAL A 11 -13.62 44.45 -19.32
C VAL A 11 -12.50 43.95 -18.38
N ILE A 12 -11.87 44.86 -17.61
CA ILE A 12 -10.85 44.46 -16.63
C ILE A 12 -11.44 43.65 -15.47
N LEU A 13 -12.63 44.00 -15.01
CA LEU A 13 -13.32 43.23 -13.96
C LEU A 13 -13.77 41.85 -14.45
N GLY A 14 -14.14 41.70 -15.73
CA GLY A 14 -14.45 40.43 -16.36
C GLY A 14 -13.25 39.51 -16.54
N LEU A 15 -12.04 40.06 -16.75
CA LEU A 15 -10.80 39.27 -16.86
C LEU A 15 -10.27 38.77 -15.49
N MET A 16 -10.58 39.46 -14.39
CA MET A 16 -10.20 39.03 -13.03
C MET A 16 -11.07 37.91 -12.47
N LEU A 17 -12.26 37.67 -13.02
CA LEU A 17 -13.16 36.60 -12.59
C LEU A 17 -12.95 35.26 -13.31
N ALA A 18 -12.08 35.23 -14.32
CA ALA A 18 -11.61 33.97 -14.91
C ALA A 18 -10.52 33.33 -14.03
N SER A 19 -10.75 33.25 -12.71
CA SER A 19 -10.09 32.27 -11.85
C SER A 19 -10.58 30.91 -12.32
N SER A 20 -9.88 30.35 -13.30
CA SER A 20 -10.12 28.98 -13.74
C SER A 20 -10.06 28.11 -12.51
N ALA A 21 -11.21 27.68 -12.02
CA ALA A 21 -11.30 26.55 -11.11
C ALA A 21 -10.65 25.37 -11.88
N ARG A 22 -9.34 25.24 -11.75
CA ARG A 22 -8.60 24.12 -12.30
C ARG A 22 -9.17 22.91 -11.59
N ALA A 23 -9.98 22.13 -12.28
CA ALA A 23 -10.48 20.88 -11.72
C ALA A 23 -9.25 20.12 -11.21
N GLU A 24 -9.24 19.82 -9.92
CA GLU A 24 -8.18 19.03 -9.31
C GLU A 24 -8.13 17.69 -10.05
N ALA A 25 -7.03 17.45 -10.77
CA ALA A 25 -6.84 16.19 -11.47
C ALA A 25 -6.83 15.04 -10.45
N THR A 26 -7.56 13.99 -10.75
CA THR A 26 -7.61 12.79 -9.91
C THR A 26 -6.62 11.77 -10.45
N LEU A 27 -5.70 11.29 -9.60
CA LEU A 27 -4.83 10.17 -9.91
C LEU A 27 -5.46 8.88 -9.40
N VAL A 28 -5.37 7.83 -10.20
CA VAL A 28 -5.79 6.47 -9.83
C VAL A 28 -4.57 5.70 -9.36
N LEU A 29 -4.57 5.30 -8.09
CA LEU A 29 -3.53 4.45 -7.50
C LEU A 29 -4.12 3.07 -7.21
N ASN A 30 -3.39 2.03 -7.55
CA ASN A 30 -3.78 0.67 -7.26
C ASN A 30 -3.26 0.19 -5.92
N THR A 31 -4.00 -0.70 -5.27
CA THR A 31 -3.59 -1.35 -4.03
C THR A 31 -3.89 -2.84 -4.04
N PRO A 32 -2.93 -3.71 -3.68
CA PRO A 32 -3.20 -5.12 -3.44
C PRO A 32 -3.50 -5.42 -1.97
N PHE A 33 -3.53 -4.39 -1.12
CA PHE A 33 -3.64 -4.53 0.32
C PHE A 33 -5.08 -4.54 0.81
N PHE A 34 -5.24 -5.06 2.03
CA PHE A 34 -6.49 -5.12 2.78
C PHE A 34 -6.37 -4.31 4.07
N ALA A 35 -7.46 -4.29 4.84
CA ALA A 35 -7.43 -3.66 6.16
C ALA A 35 -6.33 -4.29 7.05
N PRO A 36 -5.64 -3.50 7.84
CA PRO A 36 -5.80 -2.07 8.09
C PRO A 36 -5.04 -1.14 7.13
N ILE A 37 -4.36 -1.68 6.12
CA ILE A 37 -3.49 -0.90 5.22
C ILE A 37 -4.32 -0.07 4.25
N THR A 38 -5.20 -0.71 3.48
CA THR A 38 -6.25 -0.05 2.71
C THR A 38 -7.58 -0.74 2.96
N SER A 39 -8.70 -0.05 2.75
CA SER A 39 -10.03 -0.60 3.02
C SER A 39 -11.07 -0.12 2.02
N PRO A 40 -12.16 -0.87 1.81
CA PRO A 40 -13.28 -0.40 1.00
C PRO A 40 -13.91 0.90 1.54
N GLY A 41 -13.85 1.12 2.86
CA GLY A 41 -14.32 2.34 3.53
C GLY A 41 -13.39 3.54 3.40
N ARG A 42 -12.26 3.41 2.72
CA ARG A 42 -11.24 4.47 2.55
C ARG A 42 -10.70 5.00 3.89
N ASP A 43 -10.66 4.17 4.91
CA ASP A 43 -10.24 4.51 6.26
C ASP A 43 -9.01 3.71 6.75
N GLY A 44 -8.36 2.99 5.85
CA GLY A 44 -7.06 2.35 6.08
C GLY A 44 -5.92 3.37 6.19
N VAL A 45 -4.78 2.90 6.67
CA VAL A 45 -3.59 3.74 6.89
C VAL A 45 -3.18 4.48 5.62
N LEU A 46 -3.04 3.76 4.51
CA LEU A 46 -2.60 4.35 3.24
C LEU A 46 -3.72 5.12 2.54
N ASP A 47 -4.99 4.76 2.77
CA ASP A 47 -6.12 5.56 2.27
C ASP A 47 -6.04 6.99 2.82
N LEU A 48 -5.94 7.13 4.14
CA LEU A 48 -5.87 8.42 4.81
C LEU A 48 -4.57 9.17 4.52
N PHE A 49 -3.46 8.44 4.46
CA PHE A 49 -2.15 9.01 4.16
C PHE A 49 -2.12 9.64 2.76
N TYR A 50 -2.57 8.91 1.74
CA TYR A 50 -2.57 9.42 0.36
C TYR A 50 -3.62 10.50 0.14
N ALA A 51 -4.78 10.42 0.76
CA ALA A 51 -5.75 11.50 0.72
C ALA A 51 -5.15 12.83 1.20
N GLU A 52 -4.40 12.81 2.32
CA GLU A 52 -3.73 14.00 2.83
C GLU A 52 -2.53 14.41 1.95
N LEU A 53 -1.68 13.47 1.53
CA LEU A 53 -0.53 13.74 0.68
C LEU A 53 -0.93 14.42 -0.62
N PHE A 54 -1.88 13.84 -1.35
CA PHE A 54 -2.29 14.37 -2.66
C PHE A 54 -3.05 15.68 -2.53
N LYS A 55 -3.86 15.86 -1.48
CA LYS A 55 -4.46 17.15 -1.15
C LYS A 55 -3.41 18.25 -0.99
N ARG A 56 -2.32 18.01 -0.27
CA ARG A 56 -1.23 18.99 -0.07
C ARG A 56 -0.50 19.34 -1.35
N VAL A 57 -0.46 18.44 -2.31
CA VAL A 57 0.12 18.70 -3.63
C VAL A 57 -0.91 19.12 -4.69
N GLY A 58 -2.17 19.39 -4.31
CA GLY A 58 -3.20 19.94 -5.20
C GLY A 58 -3.79 18.93 -6.19
N PHE A 59 -3.87 17.67 -5.79
CA PHE A 59 -4.49 16.58 -6.55
C PHE A 59 -5.51 15.83 -5.69
N LYS A 60 -6.45 15.17 -6.35
CA LYS A 60 -7.26 14.11 -5.75
C LYS A 60 -6.62 12.76 -6.03
N VAL A 61 -6.93 11.79 -5.18
CA VAL A 61 -6.50 10.41 -5.38
C VAL A 61 -7.70 9.49 -5.25
N ASP A 62 -7.75 8.49 -6.13
CA ASP A 62 -8.67 7.38 -6.05
C ASP A 62 -7.87 6.08 -5.94
N ILE A 63 -8.03 5.37 -4.81
CA ILE A 63 -7.30 4.13 -4.55
C ILE A 63 -8.18 2.95 -4.96
N GLN A 64 -7.75 2.16 -5.93
CA GLN A 64 -8.49 1.04 -6.49
C GLN A 64 -7.94 -0.31 -6.01
N PRO A 65 -8.77 -1.17 -5.40
CA PRO A 65 -8.34 -2.50 -5.00
C PRO A 65 -8.12 -3.38 -6.24
N MET A 66 -6.98 -4.07 -6.28
CA MET A 66 -6.58 -4.89 -7.41
C MET A 66 -5.56 -5.94 -6.97
N SER A 67 -5.50 -7.11 -7.65
CA SER A 67 -4.43 -8.08 -7.36
C SER A 67 -3.05 -7.48 -7.66
N ALA A 68 -2.05 -7.90 -6.90
CA ALA A 68 -0.71 -7.31 -6.94
C ALA A 68 -0.06 -7.36 -8.33
N GLU A 69 -0.22 -8.47 -9.05
CA GLU A 69 0.31 -8.63 -10.40
C GLU A 69 -0.39 -7.70 -11.39
N ARG A 70 -1.72 -7.68 -11.36
CA ARG A 70 -2.52 -6.83 -12.26
C ARG A 70 -2.23 -5.35 -12.04
N SER A 71 -2.07 -4.94 -10.78
CA SER A 71 -1.70 -3.57 -10.42
C SER A 71 -0.39 -3.16 -11.10
N LEU A 72 0.66 -3.98 -10.96
CA LEU A 72 1.97 -3.70 -11.57
C LEU A 72 1.88 -3.60 -13.10
N LEU A 73 1.13 -4.50 -13.74
CA LEU A 73 0.94 -4.48 -15.20
C LEU A 73 0.17 -3.23 -15.65
N ASN A 74 -0.92 -2.88 -14.97
CA ASN A 74 -1.73 -1.71 -15.30
C ASN A 74 -0.91 -0.42 -15.19
N VAL A 75 -0.18 -0.24 -14.07
CA VAL A 75 0.65 0.95 -13.89
C VAL A 75 1.80 0.98 -14.89
N ASN A 76 2.46 -0.16 -15.15
CA ASN A 76 3.55 -0.21 -16.13
C ASN A 76 3.09 0.16 -17.56
N ASN A 77 1.86 -0.23 -17.90
CA ASN A 77 1.26 0.07 -19.21
C ASN A 77 0.58 1.45 -19.28
N GLY A 78 0.61 2.24 -18.19
CA GLY A 78 0.04 3.58 -18.13
C GLY A 78 -1.49 3.62 -18.08
N ILE A 79 -2.15 2.48 -17.84
CA ILE A 79 -3.61 2.38 -17.66
C ILE A 79 -4.00 3.14 -16.37
N ASP A 80 -3.30 2.85 -15.28
CA ASP A 80 -3.46 3.54 -14.01
C ASP A 80 -2.23 4.40 -13.71
N ASP A 81 -2.33 5.30 -12.74
CA ASP A 81 -1.34 6.36 -12.51
C ASP A 81 -0.22 5.92 -11.56
N GLY A 82 -0.50 4.97 -10.65
CA GLY A 82 0.50 4.50 -9.70
C GLY A 82 0.03 3.32 -8.86
N ASP A 83 0.94 2.88 -7.98
CA ASP A 83 0.71 1.83 -7.00
C ASP A 83 1.08 2.37 -5.62
N VAL A 84 0.18 2.21 -4.66
CA VAL A 84 0.31 2.81 -3.33
C VAL A 84 1.57 2.38 -2.60
N SER A 85 2.09 1.16 -2.87
CA SER A 85 3.13 0.63 -2.01
C SER A 85 3.82 -0.61 -2.58
N ARG A 86 5.08 -0.47 -2.94
CA ARG A 86 5.91 -1.56 -3.45
C ARG A 86 7.31 -1.55 -2.83
N VAL A 87 7.91 -2.71 -2.83
CA VAL A 87 9.30 -2.89 -2.37
C VAL A 87 10.29 -2.25 -3.33
N LEU A 88 11.49 -1.99 -2.84
CA LEU A 88 12.59 -1.47 -3.64
C LEU A 88 12.92 -2.40 -4.82
N GLY A 89 13.22 -1.80 -5.99
CA GLY A 89 13.72 -2.50 -7.17
C GLY A 89 12.64 -3.11 -8.07
N ILE A 90 11.37 -2.77 -7.89
CA ILE A 90 10.27 -3.15 -8.79
C ILE A 90 10.46 -2.54 -10.19
N ASP A 91 10.99 -1.33 -10.27
CA ASP A 91 11.33 -0.60 -11.50
C ASP A 91 12.30 -1.36 -12.44
N LYS A 92 13.12 -2.29 -11.90
CA LYS A 92 13.97 -3.15 -12.72
C LYS A 92 13.18 -4.13 -13.61
N THR A 93 12.02 -4.58 -13.13
CA THR A 93 11.14 -5.49 -13.87
C THR A 93 10.04 -4.75 -14.62
N TYR A 94 9.61 -3.61 -14.09
CA TYR A 94 8.55 -2.77 -14.63
C TYR A 94 9.11 -1.38 -14.94
N PRO A 95 9.76 -1.20 -16.13
CA PRO A 95 10.61 -0.04 -16.41
C PRO A 95 9.87 1.29 -16.60
N ASN A 96 8.53 1.25 -16.66
CA ASN A 96 7.72 2.47 -16.72
C ASN A 96 7.22 2.93 -15.33
N LEU A 97 7.64 2.24 -14.26
CA LEU A 97 7.39 2.67 -12.89
C LEU A 97 8.56 3.53 -12.40
N VAL A 98 8.23 4.67 -11.80
CA VAL A 98 9.19 5.56 -11.14
C VAL A 98 8.88 5.61 -9.66
N ARG A 99 9.88 5.33 -8.84
CA ARG A 99 9.77 5.33 -7.40
C ARG A 99 9.80 6.75 -6.83
N VAL A 100 8.89 7.09 -5.92
CA VAL A 100 9.05 8.24 -5.04
C VAL A 100 10.09 7.87 -3.97
N PRO A 101 11.26 8.55 -3.90
CA PRO A 101 12.41 8.09 -3.12
C PRO A 101 12.29 8.43 -1.61
N GLU A 102 11.08 8.34 -1.07
CA GLU A 102 10.78 8.53 0.35
C GLU A 102 9.82 7.41 0.79
N PRO A 103 10.19 6.58 1.78
CA PRO A 103 9.34 5.47 2.19
C PRO A 103 8.04 5.97 2.80
N VAL A 104 6.96 5.25 2.55
CA VAL A 104 5.63 5.57 3.07
C VAL A 104 5.27 4.76 4.30
N MET A 105 5.77 3.52 4.38
CA MET A 105 5.47 2.62 5.49
C MET A 105 6.59 1.56 5.61
N PHE A 106 6.90 1.16 6.85
CA PHE A 106 7.71 -0.02 7.14
C PHE A 106 6.82 -1.27 7.16
N TYR A 107 7.26 -2.36 6.58
CA TYR A 107 6.54 -3.62 6.54
C TYR A 107 7.30 -4.76 7.21
N GLN A 108 6.56 -5.72 7.72
CA GLN A 108 7.07 -7.00 8.21
C GLN A 108 6.30 -8.15 7.57
N MET A 109 6.97 -8.92 6.70
CA MET A 109 6.43 -10.19 6.23
C MET A 109 6.71 -11.24 7.30
N VAL A 110 5.68 -11.79 7.90
CA VAL A 110 5.81 -12.75 8.99
C VAL A 110 5.17 -14.08 8.61
N VAL A 111 5.58 -15.12 9.31
CA VAL A 111 5.09 -16.48 9.13
C VAL A 111 3.98 -16.74 10.15
N PHE A 112 2.80 -17.10 9.67
CA PHE A 112 1.68 -17.55 10.47
C PHE A 112 1.56 -19.07 10.39
N THR A 113 1.33 -19.75 11.54
CA THR A 113 1.21 -21.19 11.59
C THR A 113 0.34 -21.68 12.75
N ARG A 114 -0.20 -22.89 12.61
CA ARG A 114 -0.81 -23.68 13.69
C ARG A 114 0.14 -24.77 14.22
N LYS A 115 1.27 -24.97 13.55
CA LYS A 115 2.30 -25.95 13.94
C LYS A 115 3.00 -25.55 15.23
N PRO A 116 3.78 -26.45 15.84
CA PRO A 116 4.71 -26.07 16.91
C PRO A 116 5.61 -24.90 16.48
N SER A 117 5.99 -24.09 17.45
CA SER A 117 6.83 -22.92 17.19
C SER A 117 8.22 -23.33 16.69
N PHE A 118 8.75 -22.56 15.73
CA PHE A 118 10.11 -22.68 15.22
C PHE A 118 10.67 -21.27 14.99
N THR A 119 11.98 -21.16 14.89
CA THR A 119 12.64 -19.88 14.62
C THR A 119 12.75 -19.65 13.11
N VAL A 120 12.31 -18.47 12.65
CA VAL A 120 12.46 -18.07 11.24
C VAL A 120 13.90 -17.59 11.02
N THR A 121 14.65 -18.31 10.19
CA THR A 121 16.04 -18.01 9.82
C THR A 121 16.21 -17.75 8.31
N GLY A 122 15.14 -17.24 7.67
CA GLY A 122 15.08 -17.02 6.22
C GLY A 122 14.44 -18.20 5.48
N ALA A 123 14.72 -18.31 4.18
CA ALA A 123 14.10 -19.31 3.30
C ALA A 123 14.30 -20.76 3.77
N ASP A 124 15.48 -21.07 4.30
CA ASP A 124 15.82 -22.42 4.73
C ASP A 124 14.90 -22.95 5.84
N SER A 125 14.42 -22.08 6.72
CA SER A 125 13.49 -22.46 7.78
C SER A 125 12.10 -22.84 7.25
N LEU A 126 11.78 -22.50 6.01
CA LEU A 126 10.49 -22.81 5.37
C LEU A 126 10.52 -24.08 4.50
N LYS A 127 11.71 -24.63 4.22
CA LYS A 127 11.89 -25.83 3.36
C LYS A 127 11.01 -27.04 3.73
N PRO A 128 10.81 -27.39 5.02
CA PRO A 128 10.04 -28.57 5.38
C PRO A 128 8.51 -28.37 5.33
N PHE A 129 8.04 -27.18 4.94
CA PHE A 129 6.63 -26.82 5.03
C PHE A 129 5.94 -26.65 3.67
N ASP A 130 4.62 -26.89 3.67
CA ASP A 130 3.71 -26.43 2.61
C ASP A 130 3.38 -24.97 2.89
N VAL A 131 3.89 -24.08 2.03
CA VAL A 131 3.85 -22.63 2.22
C VAL A 131 2.78 -22.02 1.34
N GLY A 132 1.95 -21.14 1.92
CA GLY A 132 1.02 -20.30 1.19
C GLY A 132 1.46 -18.84 1.17
N ILE A 133 1.32 -18.19 0.02
CA ILE A 133 1.55 -16.75 -0.19
C ILE A 133 0.48 -16.15 -1.10
N LEU A 134 0.41 -14.83 -1.20
CA LEU A 134 -0.43 -14.17 -2.19
C LEU A 134 0.30 -14.02 -3.52
N THR A 135 -0.43 -14.24 -4.64
CA THR A 135 0.06 -14.05 -6.00
C THR A 135 0.51 -12.61 -6.22
N GLY A 136 1.66 -12.42 -6.87
CA GLY A 136 2.20 -11.10 -7.22
C GLY A 136 2.92 -10.36 -6.07
N TRP A 137 3.03 -10.98 -4.91
CA TRP A 137 3.85 -10.45 -3.82
C TRP A 137 5.34 -10.75 -4.08
N LYS A 138 5.95 -9.96 -4.97
CA LYS A 138 7.27 -10.22 -5.58
C LYS A 138 8.39 -10.46 -4.57
N ILE A 139 8.33 -9.81 -3.40
CA ILE A 139 9.33 -10.03 -2.35
C ILE A 139 9.25 -11.47 -1.80
N LEU A 140 8.05 -12.02 -1.64
CA LEU A 140 7.85 -13.39 -1.18
C LEU A 140 8.16 -14.38 -2.30
N GLU A 141 7.70 -14.12 -3.52
CA GLU A 141 7.98 -14.98 -4.69
C GLU A 141 9.48 -15.15 -4.99
N ARG A 142 10.30 -14.13 -4.69
CA ARG A 142 11.77 -14.18 -4.89
C ARG A 142 12.50 -14.87 -3.75
N ASN A 143 11.98 -14.77 -2.53
CA ASN A 143 12.71 -15.22 -1.34
C ASN A 143 12.22 -16.58 -0.81
N ILE A 144 11.03 -17.03 -1.18
CA ILE A 144 10.49 -18.34 -0.77
C ILE A 144 10.74 -19.32 -1.91
N VAL A 145 11.79 -20.12 -1.76
CA VAL A 145 12.23 -21.13 -2.73
C VAL A 145 12.49 -22.46 -2.00
N ASP A 146 12.47 -23.55 -2.73
CA ASP A 146 12.83 -24.90 -2.22
C ASP A 146 11.99 -25.37 -1.02
N THR A 147 10.74 -24.91 -0.90
CA THR A 147 9.80 -25.42 0.10
C THR A 147 9.22 -26.76 -0.34
N ARG A 148 8.62 -27.52 0.60
CA ARG A 148 7.94 -28.78 0.25
C ARG A 148 6.88 -28.57 -0.83
N SER A 149 6.10 -27.52 -0.69
CA SER A 149 5.25 -26.95 -1.77
C SER A 149 5.06 -25.45 -1.56
N LEU A 150 4.84 -24.72 -2.67
CA LEU A 150 4.50 -23.29 -2.65
C LEU A 150 3.16 -23.07 -3.34
N LEU A 151 2.16 -22.70 -2.56
CA LEU A 151 0.82 -22.40 -3.04
C LEU A 151 0.63 -20.88 -3.12
N LYS A 152 0.35 -20.37 -4.31
CA LYS A 152 0.02 -18.97 -4.56
C LYS A 152 -1.49 -18.80 -4.62
N LEU A 153 -2.03 -17.90 -3.82
CA LEU A 153 -3.45 -17.68 -3.63
C LEU A 153 -3.82 -16.24 -3.99
N GLU A 154 -5.06 -16.02 -4.40
CA GLU A 154 -5.50 -14.71 -4.88
C GLU A 154 -5.93 -13.77 -3.75
N THR A 155 -6.40 -14.32 -2.60
CA THR A 155 -6.93 -13.53 -1.51
C THR A 155 -6.42 -13.99 -0.15
N GLY A 156 -6.30 -13.05 0.80
CA GLY A 156 -5.94 -13.37 2.19
C GLY A 156 -6.96 -14.28 2.86
N THR A 157 -8.24 -14.15 2.52
CA THR A 157 -9.29 -15.07 3.02
C THR A 157 -9.03 -16.51 2.58
N GLN A 158 -8.64 -16.72 1.31
CA GLN A 158 -8.26 -18.06 0.84
C GLN A 158 -7.02 -18.55 1.58
N LEU A 159 -5.99 -17.70 1.72
CA LEU A 159 -4.74 -18.05 2.40
C LEU A 159 -4.98 -18.52 3.84
N PHE A 160 -5.72 -17.75 4.62
CA PHE A 160 -5.99 -18.10 6.01
C PHE A 160 -7.00 -19.26 6.16
N THR A 161 -7.93 -19.43 5.21
CA THR A 161 -8.81 -20.61 5.17
C THR A 161 -8.01 -21.90 4.89
N MET A 162 -6.99 -21.84 4.01
CA MET A 162 -6.13 -22.99 3.73
C MET A 162 -5.26 -23.33 4.94
N LEU A 163 -4.73 -22.33 5.64
CA LEU A 163 -3.98 -22.50 6.88
C LEU A 163 -4.85 -23.13 7.97
N ASP A 164 -6.06 -22.61 8.17
CA ASP A 164 -7.00 -23.11 9.18
C ASP A 164 -7.40 -24.57 8.95
N LYS A 165 -7.63 -24.94 7.68
CA LYS A 165 -7.96 -26.32 7.28
C LYS A 165 -6.75 -27.27 7.22
N GLY A 166 -5.55 -26.81 7.59
CA GLY A 166 -4.32 -27.60 7.53
C GLY A 166 -3.92 -28.05 6.12
N ARG A 167 -4.37 -27.33 5.08
CA ARG A 167 -3.99 -27.59 3.68
C ARG A 167 -2.67 -26.96 3.29
N ILE A 168 -2.20 -26.01 4.09
CA ILE A 168 -0.84 -25.47 4.13
C ILE A 168 -0.38 -25.48 5.60
N ASP A 169 0.93 -25.58 5.80
CA ASP A 169 1.52 -25.59 7.15
C ASP A 169 1.77 -24.17 7.65
N VAL A 170 2.15 -23.28 6.75
CA VAL A 170 2.48 -21.88 7.04
C VAL A 170 1.92 -20.94 5.99
N ALA A 171 1.50 -19.76 6.43
CA ALA A 171 1.14 -18.64 5.57
C ALA A 171 2.15 -17.50 5.79
N VAL A 172 2.66 -16.91 4.72
CA VAL A 172 3.57 -15.76 4.79
C VAL A 172 2.90 -14.56 4.17
N ILE A 173 2.70 -13.52 4.97
CA ILE A 173 1.99 -12.29 4.57
C ILE A 173 2.44 -11.13 5.46
N GLU A 174 2.05 -9.91 5.11
CA GLU A 174 2.25 -8.73 5.95
C GLU A 174 1.55 -8.89 7.31
N LYS A 175 2.25 -8.51 8.38
CA LYS A 175 1.85 -8.76 9.77
C LYS A 175 0.47 -8.20 10.13
N LEU A 176 0.21 -6.95 9.77
CA LEU A 176 -1.06 -6.29 10.12
C LEU A 176 -2.24 -6.88 9.35
N GLU A 177 -2.05 -7.21 8.07
CA GLU A 177 -3.06 -7.89 7.27
C GLU A 177 -3.34 -9.29 7.81
N GLY A 178 -2.30 -10.04 8.16
CA GLY A 178 -2.47 -11.37 8.75
C GLY A 178 -3.27 -11.33 10.06
N LEU A 179 -2.96 -10.38 10.95
CA LEU A 179 -3.73 -10.16 12.18
C LEU A 179 -5.19 -9.77 11.90
N HIS A 180 -5.42 -8.95 10.86
CA HIS A 180 -6.77 -8.62 10.41
C HIS A 180 -7.54 -9.87 9.96
N PHE A 181 -6.94 -10.75 9.15
CA PHE A 181 -7.61 -11.97 8.69
C PHE A 181 -7.89 -12.94 9.83
N ILE A 182 -6.97 -13.11 10.78
CA ILE A 182 -7.21 -13.92 11.97
C ILE A 182 -8.45 -13.41 12.73
N LYS A 183 -8.52 -12.09 12.97
CA LYS A 183 -9.63 -11.46 13.68
C LYS A 183 -10.95 -11.55 12.91
N SER A 184 -10.94 -11.18 11.64
CA SER A 184 -12.16 -11.09 10.80
C SER A 184 -12.78 -12.46 10.49
N LEU A 185 -11.95 -13.50 10.40
CA LEU A 185 -12.39 -14.88 10.18
C LEU A 185 -12.63 -15.66 11.49
N GLY A 186 -12.40 -15.03 12.66
CA GLY A 186 -12.58 -15.66 13.97
C GLY A 186 -11.65 -16.85 14.21
N LEU A 187 -10.45 -16.84 13.60
CA LEU A 187 -9.50 -17.96 13.67
C LEU A 187 -8.82 -18.00 15.04
N LYS A 188 -8.54 -19.22 15.51
CA LYS A 188 -7.88 -19.47 16.80
C LYS A 188 -6.61 -20.29 16.60
N ASP A 189 -5.75 -20.24 17.60
CA ASP A 189 -4.52 -21.06 17.67
C ASP A 189 -3.53 -20.83 16.51
N ILE A 190 -3.63 -19.68 15.83
CA ILE A 190 -2.64 -19.24 14.85
C ILE A 190 -1.59 -18.39 15.56
N LYS A 191 -0.32 -18.77 15.39
CA LYS A 191 0.84 -18.10 15.97
C LYS A 191 1.60 -17.35 14.90
N ILE A 192 2.23 -16.26 15.31
CA ILE A 192 3.22 -15.55 14.51
C ILE A 192 4.60 -16.09 14.90
N MET A 193 5.40 -16.48 13.92
CA MET A 193 6.78 -16.89 14.13
C MET A 193 7.71 -15.68 14.06
N GLU A 194 8.65 -15.64 14.95
CA GLU A 194 9.67 -14.59 15.04
C GLU A 194 11.08 -15.18 14.75
N PRO A 195 11.99 -14.35 14.25
CA PRO A 195 11.80 -12.99 13.75
C PRO A 195 10.96 -12.92 12.45
N ALA A 196 10.68 -11.72 11.95
CA ALA A 196 10.05 -11.55 10.65
C ALA A 196 10.86 -12.26 9.55
N PHE A 197 10.15 -12.86 8.58
CA PHE A 197 10.78 -13.54 7.44
C PHE A 197 11.58 -12.55 6.57
N VAL A 198 11.00 -11.40 6.30
CA VAL A 198 11.62 -10.25 5.64
C VAL A 198 10.92 -8.96 6.04
N GLU A 199 11.69 -7.89 6.17
CA GLU A 199 11.17 -6.57 6.51
C GLU A 199 11.86 -5.48 5.70
N GLY A 200 11.28 -4.32 5.64
CA GLY A 200 11.82 -3.19 4.91
C GLY A 200 10.80 -2.08 4.71
N ASP A 201 11.10 -1.22 3.76
CA ASP A 201 10.30 -0.07 3.44
C ASP A 201 9.46 -0.25 2.18
N TRP A 202 8.24 0.26 2.21
CA TRP A 202 7.40 0.43 1.05
C TRP A 202 7.48 1.85 0.51
N PHE A 203 7.41 1.94 -0.83
CA PHE A 203 7.49 3.18 -1.59
C PHE A 203 6.28 3.33 -2.52
N LEU A 204 5.81 4.56 -2.68
CA LEU A 204 4.91 4.91 -3.77
C LEU A 204 5.65 4.77 -5.11
N TYR A 205 5.02 4.11 -6.07
CA TYR A 205 5.47 4.11 -7.46
C TYR A 205 4.43 4.74 -8.36
N LEU A 206 4.86 5.62 -9.24
CA LEU A 206 4.03 6.23 -10.27
C LEU A 206 4.41 5.71 -11.65
N ASN A 207 3.49 5.74 -12.60
CA ASN A 207 3.86 5.61 -13.99
C ASN A 207 4.72 6.82 -14.42
N LYS A 208 5.68 6.62 -15.32
CA LYS A 208 6.58 7.67 -15.86
C LYS A 208 5.87 8.92 -16.37
N LYS A 209 4.63 8.80 -16.85
CA LYS A 209 3.83 9.97 -17.25
C LYS A 209 3.69 11.02 -16.13
N HIS A 210 3.91 10.63 -14.88
CA HIS A 210 3.85 11.46 -13.69
C HIS A 210 5.22 11.70 -13.04
N GLU A 211 6.33 11.41 -13.71
CA GLU A 211 7.69 11.56 -13.17
C GLU A 211 7.96 12.96 -12.60
N ALA A 212 7.40 13.99 -13.24
CA ALA A 212 7.54 15.38 -12.79
C ALA A 212 6.95 15.64 -11.37
N LEU A 213 6.04 14.78 -10.88
CA LEU A 213 5.48 14.89 -9.52
C LEU A 213 6.38 14.29 -8.45
N VAL A 214 7.30 13.41 -8.83
CA VAL A 214 8.10 12.62 -7.88
C VAL A 214 8.88 13.46 -6.87
N PRO A 215 9.62 14.53 -7.26
CA PRO A 215 10.36 15.33 -6.30
C PRO A 215 9.45 16.02 -5.28
N ARG A 216 8.31 16.54 -5.74
CA ARG A 216 7.33 17.24 -4.91
C ARG A 216 6.66 16.29 -3.92
N LEU A 217 6.30 15.09 -4.35
CA LEU A 217 5.72 14.07 -3.47
C LEU A 217 6.72 13.60 -2.42
N ALA A 218 7.99 13.36 -2.79
CA ALA A 218 9.02 12.98 -1.84
C ALA A 218 9.25 14.06 -0.77
N GLU A 219 9.27 15.33 -1.17
CA GLU A 219 9.39 16.44 -0.23
C GLU A 219 8.20 16.51 0.72
N GLU A 220 6.98 16.34 0.20
CA GLU A 220 5.78 16.43 1.02
C GLU A 220 5.66 15.26 2.00
N ILE A 221 6.05 14.04 1.60
CA ILE A 221 6.13 12.89 2.52
C ILE A 221 7.09 13.20 3.68
N ARG A 222 8.27 13.79 3.39
CA ARG A 222 9.21 14.21 4.45
C ARG A 222 8.60 15.24 5.39
N LYS A 223 7.89 16.24 4.85
CA LYS A 223 7.18 17.25 5.66
C LYS A 223 6.11 16.60 6.55
N MET A 224 5.32 15.67 6.01
CA MET A 224 4.31 14.94 6.79
C MET A 224 4.90 14.10 7.92
N LYS A 225 6.11 13.58 7.76
CA LYS A 225 6.86 12.91 8.82
C LYS A 225 7.33 13.92 9.89
N GLN A 226 7.89 15.04 9.47
CA GLN A 226 8.43 16.07 10.35
C GLN A 226 7.34 16.79 11.17
N ASP A 227 6.20 17.10 10.56
CA ASP A 227 5.07 17.77 11.24
C ASP A 227 4.19 16.81 12.05
N GLY A 228 4.52 15.54 12.08
CA GLY A 228 3.82 14.49 12.82
C GLY A 228 2.53 14.03 12.18
N THR A 229 2.15 14.52 11.00
CA THR A 229 0.91 14.10 10.31
C THR A 229 0.95 12.62 9.95
N HIS A 230 2.09 12.14 9.42
CA HIS A 230 2.30 10.72 9.15
C HIS A 230 2.02 9.88 10.39
N LYS A 231 2.71 10.16 11.50
CA LYS A 231 2.54 9.43 12.75
C LYS A 231 1.10 9.46 13.27
N ARG A 232 0.44 10.62 13.23
CA ARG A 232 -0.96 10.77 13.67
C ARG A 232 -1.92 9.90 12.89
N ILE A 233 -1.78 9.86 11.57
CA ILE A 233 -2.60 9.01 10.70
C ILE A 233 -2.38 7.55 11.04
N PHE A 234 -1.14 7.10 11.08
CA PHE A 234 -0.79 5.71 11.38
C PHE A 234 -1.30 5.27 12.75
N ASP A 235 -1.03 6.03 13.80
CA ASP A 235 -1.48 5.72 15.16
C ASP A 235 -3.01 5.66 15.25
N SER A 236 -3.73 6.55 14.57
CA SER A 236 -5.20 6.61 14.61
C SER A 236 -5.86 5.35 14.04
N VAL A 237 -5.25 4.77 13.00
CA VAL A 237 -5.75 3.54 12.38
C VAL A 237 -5.28 2.32 13.16
N LEU A 238 -3.98 2.21 13.43
CA LEU A 238 -3.39 1.03 14.05
C LEU A 238 -3.92 0.75 15.46
N LYS A 239 -4.28 1.78 16.23
CA LYS A 239 -4.96 1.62 17.54
C LYS A 239 -6.23 0.78 17.46
N ARG A 240 -6.95 0.82 16.35
CA ARG A 240 -8.18 0.01 16.13
C ARG A 240 -7.88 -1.48 15.96
N TYR A 241 -6.65 -1.83 15.63
CA TYR A 241 -6.21 -3.20 15.32
C TYR A 241 -5.24 -3.79 16.36
N GLN A 242 -4.79 -2.98 17.32
CA GLN A 242 -4.01 -3.51 18.45
C GLN A 242 -4.92 -4.38 19.32
N PRO A 243 -4.44 -5.53 19.84
CA PRO A 243 -5.15 -6.27 20.86
C PRO A 243 -5.44 -5.35 22.04
N ALA A 244 -6.62 -5.45 22.64
CA ALA A 244 -6.88 -4.77 23.90
C ALA A 244 -5.79 -5.16 24.89
N ALA A 245 -5.10 -4.16 25.47
CA ALA A 245 -4.08 -4.41 26.47
C ALA A 245 -4.71 -5.20 27.62
N GLY A 246 -4.40 -6.48 27.74
CA GLY A 246 -4.87 -7.33 28.85
C GLY A 246 -5.85 -8.44 28.49
N ALA A 247 -5.89 -8.94 27.25
CA ALA A 247 -6.59 -10.19 26.94
C ALA A 247 -5.63 -11.37 26.86
#